data_8c3e097ea2fef6a42d00f8748bb493fa
#
_entry.id   8c3e097ea2fef6a42d00f8748bb493fa
#
_cell.length_a   1.000
_cell.length_b   1.000
_cell.length_c   1.000
_cell.angle_alpha   90.00
_cell.angle_beta   90.00
_cell.angle_gamma   90.00
#
_symmetry.space_group_name_H-M   'P 1'
#
loop_
_entity.id
_entity.type
_entity.pdbx_description
1 polymer ?
#
loop_
_entity_poly.entity_id
_entity_poly.type
_entity_poly.pdbx_seq_one_letter_code
_entity_poly.pdbx_strand_id
1 'polypeptide(L)'
;MEVILETDRLLLRKYAEEDAEAFFELNSDPRVLRFVPDAPLVNVEQARQILVDHPIADYQKHGFGRCACILKSTGQQIGFAGLKYLEELGEVDVAYRLLPSCWGRGLATEAALASVRYGFAELRLKRIIGLAMPENVASIRVLDKAGLRYLEEVSFWGHRFSKYAITP
;
A
#
# COMPACT_ATOMS: atom_id res chain seq x y z
N MET A 1 -9.59 -12.93 -11.96
CA MET A 1 -8.93 -11.88 -11.16
C MET A 1 -7.60 -11.49 -11.81
N GLU A 2 -7.38 -10.20 -12.01
CA GLU A 2 -6.19 -9.71 -12.73
C GLU A 2 -4.99 -9.60 -11.79
N VAL A 3 -3.97 -10.42 -12.02
CA VAL A 3 -2.68 -10.38 -11.33
C VAL A 3 -1.85 -9.26 -11.94
N ILE A 4 -1.31 -8.39 -11.11
CA ILE A 4 -0.46 -7.26 -11.51
C ILE A 4 1.01 -7.63 -11.40
N LEU A 5 1.41 -8.24 -10.29
CA LEU A 5 2.77 -8.72 -10.11
C LEU A 5 2.82 -9.91 -9.13
N GLU A 6 3.87 -10.66 -9.25
CA GLU A 6 4.14 -11.84 -8.44
C GLU A 6 5.58 -11.81 -7.94
N THR A 7 5.79 -12.26 -6.71
CA THR A 7 7.09 -12.42 -6.07
C THR A 7 7.27 -13.87 -5.62
N ASP A 8 8.34 -14.16 -4.90
CA ASP A 8 8.57 -15.51 -4.36
C ASP A 8 7.44 -15.95 -3.42
N ARG A 9 6.97 -15.05 -2.55
CA ARG A 9 5.97 -15.37 -1.51
C ARG A 9 4.61 -14.70 -1.70
N LEU A 10 4.52 -13.69 -2.55
CA LEU A 10 3.34 -12.84 -2.67
C LEU A 10 2.80 -12.83 -4.10
N LEU A 11 1.49 -12.63 -4.19
CA LEU A 11 0.78 -12.32 -5.41
C LEU A 11 -0.02 -11.05 -5.17
N LEU A 12 0.22 -10.02 -5.97
CA LEU A 12 -0.53 -8.77 -5.95
C LEU A 12 -1.49 -8.74 -7.13
N ARG A 13 -2.78 -8.62 -6.84
CA ARG A 13 -3.85 -8.56 -7.83
C ARG A 13 -4.75 -7.36 -7.62
N LYS A 14 -5.45 -6.95 -8.65
CA LYS A 14 -6.47 -5.92 -8.49
C LYS A 14 -7.49 -6.32 -7.42
N TYR A 15 -7.95 -5.33 -6.67
CA TYR A 15 -9.09 -5.48 -5.78
C TYR A 15 -10.38 -5.68 -6.57
N ALA A 16 -11.31 -6.43 -5.96
CA ALA A 16 -12.70 -6.54 -6.38
C ALA A 16 -13.61 -6.28 -5.16
N GLU A 17 -14.89 -6.09 -5.39
CA GLU A 17 -15.84 -5.81 -4.29
C GLU A 17 -15.97 -6.98 -3.31
N GLU A 18 -15.73 -8.20 -3.79
CA GLU A 18 -15.72 -9.43 -2.99
C GLU A 18 -14.65 -9.44 -1.91
N ASP A 19 -13.64 -8.58 -2.03
CA ASP A 19 -12.56 -8.44 -1.04
C ASP A 19 -12.96 -7.63 0.20
N ALA A 20 -14.20 -7.16 0.26
CA ALA A 20 -14.67 -6.25 1.31
C ALA A 20 -14.51 -6.79 2.73
N GLU A 21 -14.71 -8.09 2.94
CA GLU A 21 -14.54 -8.71 4.27
C GLU A 21 -13.07 -8.68 4.72
N ALA A 22 -12.15 -9.10 3.87
CA ALA A 22 -10.71 -9.07 4.18
C ALA A 22 -10.20 -7.64 4.31
N PHE A 23 -10.71 -6.70 3.52
CA PHE A 23 -10.38 -5.28 3.63
C PHE A 23 -10.91 -4.68 4.94
N PHE A 24 -12.11 -5.07 5.37
CA PHE A 24 -12.68 -4.67 6.66
C PHE A 24 -11.84 -5.21 7.83
N GLU A 25 -11.48 -6.49 7.82
CA GLU A 25 -10.63 -7.09 8.84
C GLU A 25 -9.33 -6.30 9.04
N LEU A 26 -8.64 -5.99 7.95
CA LEU A 26 -7.39 -5.23 7.96
C LEU A 26 -7.58 -3.82 8.54
N ASN A 27 -8.62 -3.11 8.11
CA ASN A 27 -8.81 -1.69 8.38
C ASN A 27 -9.73 -1.40 9.59
N SER A 28 -10.05 -2.41 10.37
CA SER A 28 -10.70 -2.29 11.68
C SER A 28 -9.78 -2.67 12.85
N ASP A 29 -8.60 -3.23 12.58
CA ASP A 29 -7.63 -3.61 13.61
C ASP A 29 -6.85 -2.38 14.11
N PRO A 30 -6.98 -2.00 15.39
CA PRO A 30 -6.28 -0.82 15.93
C PRO A 30 -4.76 -0.92 15.87
N ARG A 31 -4.20 -2.12 15.86
CA ARG A 31 -2.75 -2.33 15.71
C ARG A 31 -2.27 -1.92 14.32
N VAL A 32 -3.07 -2.22 13.30
CA VAL A 32 -2.81 -1.86 11.90
C VAL A 32 -2.92 -0.35 11.70
N LEU A 33 -3.87 0.29 12.37
CA LEU A 33 -4.18 1.71 12.20
C LEU A 33 -3.36 2.65 13.09
N ARG A 34 -2.47 2.12 13.93
CA ARG A 34 -1.71 2.90 14.92
C ARG A 34 -0.98 4.12 14.34
N PHE A 35 -0.42 4.00 13.14
CA PHE A 35 0.39 5.04 12.49
C PHE A 35 -0.21 5.52 11.16
N VAL A 36 -1.52 5.40 11.02
CA VAL A 36 -2.25 5.90 9.84
C VAL A 36 -3.35 6.85 10.27
N PRO A 37 -3.69 7.86 9.45
CA PRO A 37 -4.71 8.85 9.81
C PRO A 37 -6.15 8.33 9.69
N ASP A 38 -6.34 7.12 9.15
CA ASP A 38 -7.66 6.58 8.88
C ASP A 38 -8.39 6.19 10.18
N ALA A 39 -9.68 6.48 10.25
CA ALA A 39 -10.55 5.94 11.29
C ALA A 39 -10.82 4.45 11.04
N PRO A 40 -11.01 3.63 12.12
CA PRO A 40 -11.40 2.25 11.95
C PRO A 40 -12.71 2.10 11.16
N LEU A 41 -12.77 1.13 10.27
CA LEU A 41 -14.01 0.80 9.56
C LEU A 41 -15.03 0.20 10.54
N VAL A 42 -16.29 0.48 10.31
CA VAL A 42 -17.37 0.07 11.23
C VAL A 42 -18.14 -1.15 10.72
N ASN A 43 -18.12 -1.43 9.43
CA ASN A 43 -18.77 -2.60 8.81
C ASN A 43 -18.21 -2.91 7.43
N VAL A 44 -18.60 -4.07 6.89
CA VAL A 44 -18.15 -4.57 5.58
C VAL A 44 -18.67 -3.71 4.42
N GLU A 45 -19.86 -3.13 4.57
CA GLU A 45 -20.43 -2.28 3.51
C GLU A 45 -19.62 -0.98 3.33
N GLN A 46 -19.16 -0.38 4.43
CA GLN A 46 -18.22 0.74 4.36
C GLN A 46 -16.91 0.33 3.66
N ALA A 47 -16.40 -0.87 3.97
CA ALA A 47 -15.21 -1.41 3.32
C ALA A 47 -15.42 -1.57 1.80
N ARG A 48 -16.56 -2.11 1.39
CA ARG A 48 -16.95 -2.26 -0.02
C ARG A 48 -16.98 -0.92 -0.75
N GLN A 49 -17.62 0.08 -0.15
CA GLN A 49 -17.70 1.42 -0.73
C GLN A 49 -16.30 2.03 -0.92
N ILE A 50 -15.40 1.87 0.06
CA ILE A 50 -14.01 2.36 -0.04
C ILE A 50 -13.25 1.65 -1.17
N LEU A 51 -13.44 0.34 -1.35
CA LEU A 51 -12.82 -0.39 -2.47
C LEU A 51 -13.26 0.16 -3.83
N VAL A 52 -14.56 0.45 -3.97
CA VAL A 52 -15.13 1.02 -5.21
C VAL A 52 -14.59 2.43 -5.45
N ASP A 53 -14.61 3.29 -4.44
CA ASP A 53 -14.28 4.72 -4.57
C ASP A 53 -12.77 4.99 -4.70
N HIS A 54 -11.92 4.05 -4.31
CA HIS A 54 -10.47 4.24 -4.31
C HIS A 54 -9.75 3.23 -5.21
N PRO A 55 -9.31 2.04 -4.77
CA PRO A 55 -8.45 1.23 -5.63
C PRO A 55 -9.11 0.85 -6.95
N ILE A 56 -10.40 0.53 -6.98
CA ILE A 56 -11.10 0.16 -8.23
C ILE A 56 -11.23 1.37 -9.15
N ALA A 57 -11.58 2.54 -8.60
CA ALA A 57 -11.63 3.79 -9.37
C ALA A 57 -10.22 4.21 -9.85
N ASP A 58 -9.18 4.04 -9.02
CA ASP A 58 -7.80 4.36 -9.38
C ASP A 58 -7.33 3.56 -10.61
N TYR A 59 -7.69 2.26 -10.72
CA TYR A 59 -7.34 1.46 -11.90
C TYR A 59 -7.92 2.03 -13.19
N GLN A 60 -9.14 2.55 -13.12
CA GLN A 60 -9.81 3.15 -14.28
C GLN A 60 -9.22 4.51 -14.62
N LYS A 61 -8.93 5.33 -13.60
CA LYS A 61 -8.47 6.71 -13.76
C LYS A 61 -7.01 6.82 -14.12
N HIS A 62 -6.15 6.01 -13.49
CA HIS A 62 -4.70 6.11 -13.59
C HIS A 62 -4.03 4.90 -14.25
N GLY A 63 -4.76 3.80 -14.48
CA GLY A 63 -4.23 2.55 -14.99
C GLY A 63 -3.53 1.69 -13.95
N PHE A 64 -3.39 2.17 -12.70
CA PHE A 64 -2.81 1.46 -11.57
C PHE A 64 -3.43 1.91 -10.24
N GLY A 65 -3.21 1.13 -9.20
CA GLY A 65 -3.70 1.41 -7.86
C GLY A 65 -3.16 0.39 -6.85
N ARG A 66 -3.51 0.54 -5.59
CA ARG A 66 -3.20 -0.44 -4.55
C ARG A 66 -3.83 -1.79 -4.90
N CYS A 67 -3.12 -2.86 -4.60
CA CYS A 67 -3.51 -4.24 -4.93
C CYS A 67 -3.77 -5.05 -3.67
N ALA A 68 -4.70 -5.98 -3.74
CA ALA A 68 -4.83 -7.03 -2.74
C ALA A 68 -3.55 -7.87 -2.72
N CYS A 69 -2.99 -8.06 -1.52
CA CYS A 69 -1.76 -8.82 -1.30
C CYS A 69 -2.12 -10.20 -0.77
N ILE A 70 -1.79 -11.22 -1.55
CA ILE A 70 -2.09 -12.63 -1.25
C ILE A 70 -0.80 -13.34 -0.85
N LEU A 71 -0.81 -14.05 0.26
CA LEU A 71 0.29 -14.93 0.66
C LEU A 71 0.16 -16.26 -0.08
N LYS A 72 1.10 -16.56 -0.97
CA LYS A 72 1.04 -17.73 -1.87
C LYS A 72 0.96 -19.06 -1.13
N SER A 73 1.65 -19.18 0.00
CA SER A 73 1.68 -20.44 0.77
C SER A 73 0.34 -20.84 1.36
N THR A 74 -0.57 -19.88 1.59
CA THR A 74 -1.88 -20.13 2.21
C THR A 74 -3.05 -19.74 1.31
N GLY A 75 -2.82 -18.93 0.27
CA GLY A 75 -3.87 -18.30 -0.52
C GLY A 75 -4.64 -17.19 0.22
N GLN A 76 -4.23 -16.84 1.43
CA GLN A 76 -4.90 -15.82 2.24
C GLN A 76 -4.57 -14.40 1.73
N GLN A 77 -5.58 -13.55 1.67
CA GLN A 77 -5.38 -12.11 1.52
C GLN A 77 -4.91 -11.55 2.85
N ILE A 78 -3.67 -11.06 2.87
CA ILE A 78 -3.00 -10.60 4.09
C ILE A 78 -2.92 -9.08 4.23
N GLY A 79 -3.47 -8.36 3.26
CA GLY A 79 -3.48 -6.90 3.27
C GLY A 79 -3.44 -6.32 1.87
N PHE A 80 -2.83 -5.14 1.73
CA PHE A 80 -2.59 -4.53 0.43
C PHE A 80 -1.13 -4.07 0.28
N ALA A 81 -0.73 -3.95 -0.97
CA ALA A 81 0.49 -3.27 -1.37
C ALA A 81 0.31 -2.69 -2.78
N GLY A 82 1.20 -1.80 -3.19
CA GLY A 82 1.18 -1.26 -4.53
C GLY A 82 1.41 0.24 -4.59
N LEU A 83 1.10 0.81 -5.73
CA LEU A 83 1.31 2.21 -6.04
C LEU A 83 -0.04 2.94 -6.05
N LYS A 84 -0.04 4.18 -5.58
CA LYS A 84 -1.21 5.06 -5.63
C LYS A 84 -0.79 6.46 -6.06
N TYR A 85 -1.54 7.05 -6.98
CA TYR A 85 -1.38 8.47 -7.29
C TYR A 85 -2.06 9.31 -6.21
N LEU A 86 -1.30 10.21 -5.59
CA LEU A 86 -1.77 11.15 -4.58
C LEU A 86 -1.99 12.50 -5.25
N GLU A 87 -3.25 12.83 -5.55
CA GLU A 87 -3.60 14.04 -6.28
C GLU A 87 -3.13 15.31 -5.56
N GLU A 88 -3.26 15.35 -4.23
CA GLU A 88 -2.88 16.50 -3.41
C GLU A 88 -1.38 16.81 -3.46
N LEU A 89 -0.55 15.81 -3.73
CA LEU A 89 0.90 15.97 -3.85
C LEU A 89 1.38 15.93 -5.29
N GLY A 90 0.56 15.45 -6.23
CA GLY A 90 0.96 15.23 -7.62
C GLY A 90 2.03 14.14 -7.76
N GLU A 91 2.05 13.15 -6.85
CA GLU A 91 3.11 12.15 -6.73
C GLU A 91 2.53 10.73 -6.66
N VAL A 92 3.31 9.75 -7.09
CA VAL A 92 2.97 8.33 -6.91
C VAL A 92 3.64 7.80 -5.65
N ASP A 93 2.82 7.29 -4.74
CA ASP A 93 3.21 6.76 -3.44
C ASP A 93 3.25 5.23 -3.48
N VAL A 94 4.30 4.63 -2.91
CA VAL A 94 4.34 3.21 -2.60
C VAL A 94 3.76 2.98 -1.22
N ALA A 95 2.70 2.16 -1.15
CA ALA A 95 1.98 1.89 0.08
C ALA A 95 1.88 0.39 0.33
N TYR A 96 1.84 0.04 1.59
CA TYR A 96 1.66 -1.33 2.07
C TYR A 96 1.02 -1.31 3.45
N ARG A 97 0.15 -2.28 3.70
CA ARG A 97 -0.53 -2.48 4.98
C ARG A 97 -0.86 -3.98 5.09
N LEU A 98 -0.31 -4.66 6.09
CA LEU A 98 -0.46 -6.09 6.27
C LEU A 98 -1.07 -6.41 7.63
N LEU A 99 -1.77 -7.55 7.72
CA LEU A 99 -2.25 -8.09 8.98
C LEU A 99 -1.10 -8.30 9.96
N PRO A 100 -1.30 -8.07 11.28
CA PRO A 100 -0.26 -8.22 12.29
C PRO A 100 0.41 -9.60 12.30
N SER A 101 -0.32 -10.67 12.01
CA SER A 101 0.22 -12.03 11.90
C SER A 101 1.30 -12.20 10.81
N CYS A 102 1.38 -11.26 9.88
CA CYS A 102 2.33 -11.27 8.78
C CYS A 102 3.52 -10.32 9.00
N TRP A 103 3.57 -9.61 10.12
CA TRP A 103 4.66 -8.69 10.43
C TRP A 103 5.96 -9.43 10.80
N GLY A 104 7.11 -8.74 10.66
CA GLY A 104 8.41 -9.27 11.04
C GLY A 104 8.94 -10.39 10.13
N ARG A 105 8.32 -10.61 8.98
CA ARG A 105 8.66 -11.67 8.02
C ARG A 105 9.29 -11.15 6.72
N GLY A 106 9.47 -9.84 6.60
CA GLY A 106 10.00 -9.21 5.38
C GLY A 106 9.02 -9.09 4.22
N LEU A 107 7.74 -9.40 4.44
CA LEU A 107 6.72 -9.40 3.37
C LEU A 107 6.40 -8.00 2.86
N ALA A 108 6.32 -7.01 3.74
CA ALA A 108 6.12 -5.61 3.33
C ALA A 108 7.29 -5.08 2.50
N THR A 109 8.53 -5.43 2.85
CA THR A 109 9.73 -5.09 2.07
C THR A 109 9.69 -5.74 0.69
N GLU A 110 9.34 -7.01 0.62
CA GLU A 110 9.21 -7.76 -0.63
C GLU A 110 8.17 -7.13 -1.57
N ALA A 111 6.99 -6.79 -1.01
CA ALA A 111 5.93 -6.13 -1.76
C ALA A 111 6.31 -4.72 -2.23
N ALA A 112 6.96 -3.93 -1.38
CA ALA A 112 7.40 -2.57 -1.71
C ALA A 112 8.46 -2.58 -2.82
N LEU A 113 9.46 -3.45 -2.72
CA LEU A 113 10.49 -3.62 -3.75
C LEU A 113 9.89 -3.99 -5.11
N ALA A 114 8.97 -4.96 -5.12
CA ALA A 114 8.31 -5.40 -6.34
C ALA A 114 7.45 -4.28 -6.94
N SER A 115 6.74 -3.52 -6.10
CA SER A 115 5.92 -2.37 -6.53
C SER A 115 6.77 -1.25 -7.14
N VAL A 116 7.93 -0.94 -6.53
CA VAL A 116 8.86 0.07 -7.06
C VAL A 116 9.40 -0.35 -8.42
N ARG A 117 9.85 -1.61 -8.54
CA ARG A 117 10.33 -2.15 -9.84
C ARG A 117 9.26 -2.09 -10.92
N TYR A 118 8.04 -2.51 -10.59
CA TYR A 118 6.89 -2.42 -11.49
C TYR A 118 6.62 -0.99 -11.94
N GLY A 119 6.65 -0.04 -11.01
CA GLY A 119 6.44 1.38 -11.31
C GLY A 119 7.45 1.93 -12.32
N PHE A 120 8.72 1.56 -12.21
CA PHE A 120 9.74 2.02 -13.15
C PHE A 120 9.72 1.24 -14.46
N ALA A 121 9.61 -0.09 -14.42
CA ALA A 121 9.70 -0.94 -15.60
C ALA A 121 8.45 -0.86 -16.50
N GLU A 122 7.27 -1.00 -15.89
CA GLU A 122 6.02 -1.12 -16.63
C GLU A 122 5.27 0.22 -16.75
N LEU A 123 5.18 1.00 -15.65
CA LEU A 123 4.45 2.27 -15.66
C LEU A 123 5.32 3.45 -16.11
N ARG A 124 6.63 3.25 -16.30
CA ARG A 124 7.58 4.28 -16.77
C ARG A 124 7.58 5.53 -15.88
N LEU A 125 7.32 5.35 -14.60
CA LEU A 125 7.34 6.45 -13.64
C LEU A 125 8.75 7.08 -13.56
N LYS A 126 8.80 8.38 -13.29
CA LYS A 126 10.05 9.12 -13.13
C LYS A 126 10.47 9.26 -11.67
N ARG A 127 9.54 9.04 -10.76
CA ARG A 127 9.76 9.13 -9.33
C ARG A 127 8.66 8.37 -8.60
N ILE A 128 9.03 7.76 -7.47
CA ILE A 128 8.10 7.15 -6.53
C ILE A 128 8.44 7.70 -5.15
N ILE A 129 7.42 8.09 -4.38
CA ILE A 129 7.58 8.51 -3.00
C ILE A 129 7.03 7.46 -2.04
N GLY A 130 7.36 7.61 -0.77
CA GLY A 130 6.75 6.89 0.33
C GLY A 130 6.56 7.83 1.51
N LEU A 131 5.42 7.69 2.19
CA LEU A 131 5.06 8.48 3.36
C LEU A 131 4.97 7.59 4.58
N ALA A 132 5.61 7.99 5.67
CA ALA A 132 5.48 7.33 6.96
C ALA A 132 5.44 8.38 8.06
N MET A 133 4.57 8.16 9.07
CA MET A 133 4.66 8.98 10.29
C MET A 133 6.04 8.78 10.92
N PRO A 134 6.70 9.83 11.45
CA PRO A 134 8.06 9.72 11.98
C PRO A 134 8.25 8.64 13.04
N GLU A 135 7.20 8.34 13.79
CA GLU A 135 7.19 7.31 14.84
C GLU A 135 7.07 5.88 14.30
N ASN A 136 6.66 5.72 13.04
CA ASN A 136 6.49 4.41 12.40
C ASN A 136 7.83 3.88 11.88
N VAL A 137 8.69 3.48 12.79
CA VAL A 137 10.05 2.99 12.49
C VAL A 137 10.04 1.78 11.58
N ALA A 138 9.07 0.89 11.74
CA ALA A 138 8.95 -0.32 10.91
C ALA A 138 8.69 0.03 9.43
N SER A 139 7.78 0.98 9.16
CA SER A 139 7.52 1.45 7.80
C SER A 139 8.71 2.17 7.19
N ILE A 140 9.40 3.00 7.97
CA ILE A 140 10.62 3.69 7.52
C ILE A 140 11.70 2.68 7.10
N ARG A 141 11.89 1.61 7.86
CA ARG A 141 12.83 0.55 7.48
C ARG A 141 12.46 -0.14 6.17
N VAL A 142 11.17 -0.32 5.91
CA VAL A 142 10.70 -0.87 4.64
C VAL A 142 11.03 0.07 3.49
N LEU A 143 10.78 1.37 3.64
CA LEU A 143 11.10 2.37 2.62
C LEU A 143 12.60 2.41 2.33
N ASP A 144 13.45 2.42 3.37
CA ASP A 144 14.91 2.37 3.22
C ASP A 144 15.38 1.11 2.47
N LYS A 145 14.86 -0.06 2.83
CA LYS A 145 15.19 -1.34 2.17
C LYS A 145 14.66 -1.40 0.73
N ALA A 146 13.57 -0.71 0.43
CA ALA A 146 13.06 -0.58 -0.93
C ALA A 146 13.85 0.42 -1.79
N GLY A 147 14.86 1.08 -1.20
CA GLY A 147 15.75 1.99 -1.91
C GLY A 147 15.34 3.45 -1.87
N LEU A 148 14.22 3.79 -1.20
CA LEU A 148 13.82 5.19 -1.03
C LEU A 148 14.75 5.87 0.00
N ARG A 149 14.94 7.17 -0.17
CA ARG A 149 15.76 7.99 0.73
C ARG A 149 14.93 9.14 1.27
N TYR A 150 15.19 9.49 2.54
CA TYR A 150 14.55 10.64 3.19
C TYR A 150 14.74 11.91 2.37
N LEU A 151 13.66 12.64 2.19
CA LEU A 151 13.67 13.90 1.45
C LEU A 151 13.31 15.08 2.34
N GLU A 152 12.16 15.04 3.00
CA GLU A 152 11.61 16.15 3.78
C GLU A 152 10.45 15.70 4.67
N GLU A 153 10.08 16.56 5.61
CA GLU A 153 8.81 16.45 6.33
C GLU A 153 7.71 17.14 5.54
N VAL A 154 6.54 16.54 5.51
CA VAL A 154 5.34 17.12 4.88
C VAL A 154 4.13 17.01 5.81
N SER A 155 3.22 17.97 5.71
CA SER A 155 1.90 17.89 6.33
C SER A 155 0.91 17.38 5.28
N PHE A 156 0.20 16.30 5.61
CA PHE A 156 -0.73 15.66 4.73
C PHE A 156 -1.91 15.12 5.55
N TRP A 157 -3.13 15.40 5.14
CA TRP A 157 -4.34 15.06 5.89
C TRP A 157 -4.32 15.48 7.37
N GLY A 158 -3.74 16.64 7.66
CA GLY A 158 -3.64 17.17 9.02
C GLY A 158 -2.61 16.46 9.92
N HIS A 159 -1.78 15.58 9.37
CA HIS A 159 -0.72 14.86 10.06
C HIS A 159 0.66 15.15 9.47
N ARG A 160 1.69 14.98 10.29
CA ARG A 160 3.07 15.09 9.86
C ARG A 160 3.59 13.74 9.37
N PHE A 161 4.21 13.74 8.18
CA PHE A 161 4.84 12.57 7.60
C PHE A 161 6.28 12.87 7.22
N SER A 162 7.14 11.87 7.37
CA SER A 162 8.44 11.84 6.73
C SER A 162 8.26 11.33 5.30
N LYS A 163 8.69 12.13 4.33
CA LYS A 163 8.61 11.81 2.90
C LYS A 163 9.94 11.26 2.41
N TYR A 164 9.87 10.12 1.78
CA TYR A 164 10.97 9.43 1.14
C TYR A 164 10.75 9.41 -0.36
N ALA A 165 11.81 9.32 -1.15
CA ALA A 165 11.72 9.27 -2.60
C ALA A 165 12.79 8.39 -3.23
N ILE A 166 12.49 7.87 -4.43
CA ILE A 166 13.40 7.13 -5.29
C ILE A 166 13.13 7.50 -6.75
N THR A 167 14.20 7.58 -7.53
CA THR A 167 14.18 7.72 -9.01
C THR A 167 14.81 6.48 -9.63
N PRO A 168 14.56 6.21 -10.93
CA PRO A 168 15.15 5.07 -11.62
C PRO A 168 16.67 5.04 -11.59
#